data_d5c5d5001a70f3f7dfda09201727ee74
#
_entry.id   d5c5d5001a70f3f7dfda09201727ee74
#
_cell.length_a   1.000
_cell.length_b   1.000
_cell.length_c   1.000
_cell.angle_alpha   90.00
_cell.angle_beta   90.00
_cell.angle_gamma   90.00
#
_symmetry.space_group_name_H-M   'P 1'
#
loop_
_entity.id
_entity.type
_entity.pdbx_description
1 polymer ?
#
loop_
_entity_poly.entity_id
_entity_poly.type
_entity_poly.pdbx_seq_one_letter_code
_entity_poly.pdbx_strand_id
1 'polypeptide(L)'
;RDLQHAIEIVNNTGYGLTSGIESLDEREVAYWRENLKAGNLYINRGTTGAIVLRQPFGGMGKSAIGAGRKVGIYNYITQFMDFEEISEPKIARTVSHSLLKKIIAWDTQAKSGIHANFKAEFEKLSLAVASYVQNYEDEFSQEKDYVKVRGEDNIFRYLPLSKIALRVSARDSLFDVVARIAAAKIAGNVLHVSIDAGLENSVVSFLYENKEHLLHVNDTLVRESEEVFAQCFGSVQKILYAHKEAISEYVYAQAARFATFIERSRPLMEGRLEMLHYFQEQSISHSYHRYGNIGARALDKK
;
A
#
# COMPACT_ATOMS: atom_id res chain seq x y z
N ARG A 1 1.99 -0.22 -31.69
CA ARG A 1 2.93 -0.39 -32.82
C ARG A 1 4.34 -0.74 -32.35
N ASP A 2 4.54 -0.63 -31.05
CA ASP A 2 5.69 -1.03 -30.28
C ASP A 2 5.23 -1.55 -28.91
N LEU A 3 6.14 -2.01 -28.08
CA LEU A 3 5.83 -2.56 -26.76
C LEU A 3 5.16 -1.53 -25.83
N GLN A 4 5.62 -0.27 -25.87
CA GLN A 4 5.02 0.79 -25.06
C GLN A 4 3.54 0.98 -25.41
N HIS A 5 3.20 1.10 -26.67
CA HIS A 5 1.83 1.28 -27.13
C HIS A 5 0.95 0.06 -26.79
N ALA A 6 1.50 -1.16 -26.88
CA ALA A 6 0.78 -2.37 -26.47
C ALA A 6 0.44 -2.35 -24.96
N ILE A 7 1.39 -1.94 -24.11
CA ILE A 7 1.19 -1.77 -22.68
C ILE A 7 0.12 -0.71 -22.38
N GLU A 8 0.16 0.43 -23.07
CA GLU A 8 -0.84 1.49 -22.95
C GLU A 8 -2.25 1.00 -23.28
N ILE A 9 -2.41 0.25 -24.38
CA ILE A 9 -3.72 -0.35 -24.76
C ILE A 9 -4.24 -1.27 -23.65
N VAL A 10 -3.39 -2.17 -23.15
CA VAL A 10 -3.79 -3.10 -22.08
C VAL A 10 -4.17 -2.35 -20.80
N ASN A 11 -3.34 -1.42 -20.36
CA ASN A 11 -3.56 -0.66 -19.13
C ASN A 11 -4.82 0.22 -19.21
N ASN A 12 -5.15 0.77 -20.39
CA ASN A 12 -6.31 1.63 -20.61
C ASN A 12 -7.65 0.89 -20.47
N THR A 13 -7.66 -0.43 -20.52
CA THR A 13 -8.87 -1.23 -20.22
C THR A 13 -9.32 -1.07 -18.77
N GLY A 14 -8.38 -0.75 -17.87
CA GLY A 14 -8.55 -0.71 -16.42
C GLY A 14 -8.66 -2.09 -15.76
N TYR A 15 -8.68 -3.19 -16.54
CA TYR A 15 -8.60 -4.55 -16.03
C TYR A 15 -7.15 -5.00 -15.93
N GLY A 16 -6.88 -5.85 -14.94
CA GLY A 16 -5.51 -6.34 -14.70
C GLY A 16 -5.50 -7.63 -13.91
N LEU A 17 -6.09 -8.71 -14.45
CA LEU A 17 -6.03 -10.04 -13.81
C LEU A 17 -4.73 -10.74 -14.17
N THR A 18 -4.59 -11.11 -15.43
CA THR A 18 -3.41 -11.80 -15.96
C THR A 18 -2.91 -11.11 -17.23
N SER A 19 -1.60 -11.12 -17.43
CA SER A 19 -1.00 -10.76 -18.71
C SER A 19 0.28 -11.55 -18.93
N GLY A 20 0.68 -11.74 -20.20
CA GLY A 20 1.87 -12.48 -20.56
C GLY A 20 2.68 -11.80 -21.64
N ILE A 21 3.97 -12.05 -21.65
CA ILE A 21 4.92 -11.67 -22.70
C ILE A 21 5.77 -12.88 -23.09
N GLU A 22 5.96 -13.07 -24.38
CA GLU A 22 6.93 -14.00 -24.94
C GLU A 22 8.06 -13.19 -25.57
N SER A 23 9.20 -13.11 -24.89
CA SER A 23 10.38 -12.36 -25.36
C SER A 23 11.66 -12.99 -24.84
N LEU A 24 12.71 -12.86 -25.64
CA LEU A 24 14.09 -13.23 -25.29
C LEU A 24 14.95 -12.00 -24.98
N ASP A 25 14.41 -10.81 -25.19
CA ASP A 25 15.10 -9.57 -24.86
C ASP A 25 14.75 -9.19 -23.42
N GLU A 26 15.74 -9.32 -22.54
CA GLU A 26 15.59 -8.98 -21.13
C GLU A 26 15.19 -7.51 -20.88
N ARG A 27 15.52 -6.60 -21.83
CA ARG A 27 15.12 -5.18 -21.75
C ARG A 27 13.63 -5.01 -22.00
N GLU A 28 13.06 -5.75 -22.95
CA GLU A 28 11.61 -5.77 -23.20
C GLU A 28 10.87 -6.37 -22.01
N VAL A 29 11.38 -7.49 -21.47
CA VAL A 29 10.80 -8.14 -20.29
C VAL A 29 10.82 -7.19 -19.09
N ALA A 30 11.95 -6.54 -18.82
CA ALA A 30 12.07 -5.59 -17.71
C ALA A 30 11.13 -4.39 -17.88
N TYR A 31 11.09 -3.79 -19.07
CA TYR A 31 10.22 -2.66 -19.37
C TYR A 31 8.73 -3.04 -19.24
N TRP A 32 8.33 -4.19 -19.78
CA TRP A 32 6.96 -4.69 -19.67
C TRP A 32 6.55 -4.97 -18.22
N ARG A 33 7.41 -5.64 -17.47
CA ARG A 33 7.21 -5.98 -16.06
C ARG A 33 6.97 -4.75 -15.18
N GLU A 34 7.67 -3.65 -15.43
CA GLU A 34 7.56 -2.43 -14.63
C GLU A 34 6.38 -1.54 -15.04
N ASN A 35 5.89 -1.68 -16.26
CA ASN A 35 4.87 -0.76 -16.78
C ASN A 35 3.48 -1.40 -16.94
N LEU A 36 3.37 -2.74 -16.96
CA LEU A 36 2.09 -3.40 -17.13
C LEU A 36 1.34 -3.54 -15.79
N LYS A 37 0.08 -3.14 -15.77
CA LYS A 37 -0.79 -3.14 -14.59
C LYS A 37 -1.67 -4.39 -14.56
N ALA A 38 -1.10 -5.52 -14.13
CA ALA A 38 -1.86 -6.73 -13.86
C ALA A 38 -1.33 -7.44 -12.60
N GLY A 39 -2.22 -8.12 -11.90
CA GLY A 39 -1.88 -8.83 -10.67
C GLY A 39 -0.99 -10.03 -10.92
N ASN A 40 -1.17 -10.74 -12.02
CA ASN A 40 -0.36 -11.90 -12.38
C ASN A 40 0.32 -11.69 -13.73
N LEU A 41 1.64 -11.64 -13.73
CA LEU A 41 2.49 -11.49 -14.90
C LEU A 41 3.15 -12.82 -15.25
N TYR A 42 3.12 -13.19 -16.53
CA TYR A 42 3.70 -14.43 -17.03
C TYR A 42 4.70 -14.13 -18.13
N ILE A 43 5.92 -14.66 -18.00
CA ILE A 43 7.02 -14.42 -18.94
C ILE A 43 7.45 -15.76 -19.50
N ASN A 44 7.40 -15.88 -20.84
CA ASN A 44 7.79 -17.08 -21.59
C ASN A 44 7.04 -18.35 -21.13
N ARG A 45 5.77 -18.18 -20.80
CA ARG A 45 4.88 -19.29 -20.43
C ARG A 45 3.40 -18.89 -20.61
N GLY A 46 2.52 -19.89 -20.64
CA GLY A 46 1.07 -19.65 -20.69
C GLY A 46 0.54 -18.89 -19.48
N THR A 47 -0.50 -18.09 -19.66
CA THR A 47 -1.14 -17.23 -18.64
C THR A 47 -2.14 -17.98 -17.77
N THR A 48 -2.19 -19.31 -17.83
CA THR A 48 -3.08 -20.20 -17.06
C THR A 48 -2.30 -21.03 -16.04
N GLY A 49 -2.99 -21.53 -15.03
CA GLY A 49 -2.41 -22.43 -14.02
C GLY A 49 -1.65 -21.68 -12.92
N ALA A 50 -2.41 -21.23 -11.92
CA ALA A 50 -1.85 -20.66 -10.69
C ALA A 50 -1.68 -21.75 -9.60
N ILE A 51 -0.53 -21.76 -8.95
CA ILE A 51 -0.20 -22.72 -7.88
C ILE A 51 0.12 -21.93 -6.61
N VAL A 52 -0.37 -22.42 -5.47
CA VAL A 52 -0.10 -21.85 -4.13
C VAL A 52 1.39 -21.59 -3.94
N LEU A 53 1.73 -20.42 -3.42
CA LEU A 53 3.08 -19.88 -3.20
C LEU A 53 3.93 -19.65 -4.46
N ARG A 54 3.62 -20.29 -5.60
CA ARG A 54 4.33 -20.05 -6.86
C ARG A 54 3.73 -18.88 -7.62
N GLN A 55 2.41 -18.93 -7.86
CA GLN A 55 1.69 -17.86 -8.56
C GLN A 55 0.46 -17.45 -7.74
N PRO A 56 0.62 -16.82 -6.56
CA PRO A 56 -0.51 -16.29 -5.81
C PRO A 56 -1.41 -15.46 -6.73
N PHE A 57 -2.72 -15.76 -6.72
CA PHE A 57 -3.63 -15.32 -7.77
C PHE A 57 -4.58 -14.23 -7.30
N GLY A 58 -4.66 -13.15 -8.07
CA GLY A 58 -5.56 -12.03 -7.83
C GLY A 58 -5.22 -10.84 -8.73
N GLY A 59 -6.23 -10.07 -9.11
CA GLY A 59 -6.13 -8.96 -10.04
C GLY A 59 -5.78 -7.62 -9.42
N MET A 60 -5.69 -6.62 -10.28
CA MET A 60 -5.57 -5.19 -9.99
C MET A 60 -6.67 -4.42 -10.72
N GLY A 61 -6.90 -3.16 -10.32
CA GLY A 61 -7.89 -2.29 -10.95
C GLY A 61 -9.29 -2.92 -10.92
N LYS A 62 -10.00 -2.91 -12.04
CA LYS A 62 -11.34 -3.51 -12.18
C LYS A 62 -11.38 -5.03 -12.01
N SER A 63 -10.22 -5.69 -11.95
CA SER A 63 -10.10 -7.13 -11.70
C SER A 63 -9.83 -7.46 -10.23
N ALA A 64 -9.98 -6.52 -9.32
CA ALA A 64 -9.85 -6.70 -7.87
C ALA A 64 -11.09 -6.20 -7.14
N ILE A 65 -11.43 -6.86 -6.03
CA ILE A 65 -12.51 -6.46 -5.11
C ILE A 65 -11.95 -6.43 -3.68
N GLY A 66 -12.46 -5.52 -2.85
CA GLY A 66 -12.08 -5.40 -1.45
C GLY A 66 -10.62 -5.03 -1.26
N ALA A 67 -9.96 -5.68 -0.32
CA ALA A 67 -8.56 -5.41 0.00
C ALA A 67 -7.56 -5.83 -1.10
N GLY A 68 -8.03 -6.55 -2.14
CA GLY A 68 -7.19 -6.98 -3.27
C GLY A 68 -6.10 -7.99 -2.92
N ARG A 69 -6.29 -8.79 -1.85
CA ARG A 69 -5.30 -9.81 -1.45
C ARG A 69 -5.33 -11.00 -2.37
N LYS A 70 -4.15 -11.53 -2.68
CA LYS A 70 -4.00 -12.69 -3.56
C LYS A 70 -4.29 -14.00 -2.84
N VAL A 71 -5.07 -14.86 -3.48
CA VAL A 71 -5.27 -16.24 -3.03
C VAL A 71 -3.99 -17.05 -3.17
N GLY A 72 -3.72 -17.92 -2.21
CA GLY A 72 -2.58 -18.82 -2.25
C GLY A 72 -1.28 -18.21 -1.72
N ILE A 73 -1.38 -17.16 -0.89
CA ILE A 73 -0.27 -16.59 -0.12
C ILE A 73 -0.73 -16.15 1.28
N TYR A 74 0.23 -15.88 2.16
CA TYR A 74 0.02 -15.65 3.59
C TYR A 74 -0.94 -14.49 3.93
N ASN A 75 -0.96 -13.43 3.12
CA ASN A 75 -1.79 -12.25 3.42
C ASN A 75 -3.28 -12.46 3.13
N TYR A 76 -3.66 -13.52 2.42
CA TYR A 76 -5.05 -13.72 2.02
C TYR A 76 -6.02 -13.77 3.20
N ILE A 77 -5.60 -14.42 4.28
CA ILE A 77 -6.44 -14.60 5.45
C ILE A 77 -6.71 -13.28 6.21
N THR A 78 -5.82 -12.29 6.10
CA THR A 78 -5.94 -11.03 6.86
C THR A 78 -7.21 -10.25 6.53
N GLN A 79 -7.78 -10.42 5.33
CA GLN A 79 -9.01 -9.74 4.94
C GLN A 79 -10.28 -10.29 5.63
N PHE A 80 -10.16 -11.39 6.38
CA PHE A 80 -11.25 -12.04 7.12
C PHE A 80 -11.03 -11.94 8.63
N MET A 81 -10.08 -11.12 9.08
CA MET A 81 -9.71 -10.99 10.49
C MET A 81 -9.85 -9.54 10.94
N ASP A 82 -10.27 -9.35 12.16
CA ASP A 82 -10.12 -8.11 12.90
C ASP A 82 -8.87 -8.22 13.77
N PHE A 83 -8.13 -7.12 13.89
CA PHE A 83 -6.87 -7.08 14.64
C PHE A 83 -7.00 -6.17 15.84
N GLU A 84 -6.48 -6.64 16.98
CA GLU A 84 -6.36 -5.88 18.21
C GLU A 84 -4.91 -5.90 18.69
N GLU A 85 -4.38 -4.75 19.07
CA GLU A 85 -3.03 -4.63 19.62
C GLU A 85 -3.04 -4.95 21.12
N ILE A 86 -2.36 -6.01 21.51
CA ILE A 86 -2.21 -6.45 22.91
C ILE A 86 -0.83 -6.08 23.47
N SER A 87 0.08 -5.60 22.66
CA SER A 87 1.43 -5.19 23.06
C SER A 87 2.03 -4.23 22.04
N GLU A 88 3.09 -3.54 22.41
CA GLU A 88 3.88 -2.71 21.51
C GLU A 88 4.59 -3.56 20.44
N PRO A 89 4.82 -3.01 19.23
CA PRO A 89 5.54 -3.69 18.17
C PRO A 89 7.00 -3.93 18.56
N LYS A 90 7.56 -5.06 18.14
CA LYS A 90 8.97 -5.38 18.36
C LYS A 90 9.84 -4.73 17.28
N ILE A 91 10.68 -3.79 17.70
CA ILE A 91 11.69 -3.17 16.84
C ILE A 91 13.00 -3.92 17.01
N ALA A 92 13.39 -4.69 16.00
CA ALA A 92 14.56 -5.57 16.08
C ALA A 92 15.90 -4.84 15.85
N ARG A 93 15.84 -3.64 15.23
CA ARG A 93 17.04 -2.84 14.91
C ARG A 93 16.73 -1.35 14.86
N THR A 94 17.73 -0.53 14.94
CA THR A 94 17.60 0.91 14.71
C THR A 94 17.23 1.18 13.24
N VAL A 95 16.18 1.94 13.01
CA VAL A 95 15.73 2.38 11.69
C VAL A 95 15.83 3.89 11.57
N SER A 96 15.95 4.40 10.35
CA SER A 96 16.06 5.84 10.09
C SER A 96 15.10 6.26 8.99
N HIS A 97 14.27 7.24 9.30
CA HIS A 97 13.37 7.89 8.36
C HIS A 97 13.15 9.35 8.76
N SER A 98 13.01 10.26 7.79
CA SER A 98 12.87 11.71 8.06
C SER A 98 11.68 12.00 8.97
N LEU A 99 10.55 11.40 8.71
CA LEU A 99 9.34 11.57 9.50
C LEU A 99 9.49 10.98 10.91
N LEU A 100 10.16 9.84 11.08
CA LEU A 100 10.45 9.28 12.40
C LEU A 100 11.28 10.25 13.24
N LYS A 101 12.33 10.83 12.65
CA LYS A 101 13.15 11.86 13.34
C LYS A 101 12.30 13.05 13.77
N LYS A 102 11.37 13.47 12.93
CA LYS A 102 10.46 14.59 13.24
C LYS A 102 9.48 14.25 14.36
N ILE A 103 8.91 13.04 14.37
CA ILE A 103 8.02 12.57 15.45
C ILE A 103 8.76 12.51 16.79
N ILE A 104 10.00 12.02 16.81
CA ILE A 104 10.85 12.01 18.01
C ILE A 104 11.12 13.44 18.50
N ALA A 105 11.33 14.39 17.58
CA ALA A 105 11.49 15.79 17.93
C ALA A 105 10.21 16.38 18.57
N TRP A 106 9.03 16.06 18.03
CA TRP A 106 7.74 16.47 18.61
C TRP A 106 7.50 15.82 19.99
N ASP A 107 7.85 14.56 20.19
CA ASP A 107 7.80 13.92 21.51
C ASP A 107 8.69 14.65 22.52
N THR A 108 9.91 15.03 22.12
CA THR A 108 10.81 15.82 22.97
C THR A 108 10.23 17.19 23.29
N GLN A 109 9.61 17.88 22.33
CA GLN A 109 8.93 19.16 22.53
C GLN A 109 7.72 19.02 23.46
N ALA A 110 6.96 17.95 23.35
CA ALA A 110 5.82 17.67 24.21
C ALA A 110 6.23 17.45 25.68
N LYS A 111 7.40 16.84 25.91
CA LYS A 111 7.98 16.71 27.26
C LYS A 111 8.39 18.07 27.87
N SER A 112 8.65 19.08 27.06
CA SER A 112 8.92 20.46 27.50
C SER A 112 7.70 21.39 27.45
N GLY A 113 6.51 20.86 27.20
CA GLY A 113 5.23 21.57 27.26
C GLY A 113 4.63 22.00 25.92
N ILE A 114 5.39 21.96 24.83
CA ILE A 114 4.88 22.27 23.47
C ILE A 114 4.14 21.05 22.94
N HIS A 115 2.84 21.20 22.61
CA HIS A 115 1.96 20.09 22.21
C HIS A 115 1.84 18.99 23.30
N ALA A 116 1.89 19.37 24.59
CA ALA A 116 1.87 18.43 25.73
C ALA A 116 0.62 17.52 25.75
N ASN A 117 -0.49 17.98 25.18
CA ASN A 117 -1.73 17.22 25.01
C ASN A 117 -1.57 15.99 24.11
N PHE A 118 -0.54 15.94 23.25
CA PHE A 118 -0.26 14.83 22.33
C PHE A 118 0.92 13.95 22.74
N LYS A 119 1.47 14.13 23.94
CA LYS A 119 2.65 13.40 24.39
C LYS A 119 2.52 11.88 24.24
N ALA A 120 1.45 11.30 24.78
CA ALA A 120 1.21 9.85 24.69
C ALA A 120 1.06 9.36 23.25
N GLU A 121 0.53 10.21 22.35
CA GLU A 121 0.36 9.88 20.94
C GLU A 121 1.67 9.93 20.18
N PHE A 122 2.58 10.87 20.50
CA PHE A 122 3.92 10.89 19.91
C PHE A 122 4.77 9.69 20.33
N GLU A 123 4.64 9.22 21.58
CA GLU A 123 5.29 8.00 22.04
C GLU A 123 4.83 6.79 21.20
N LYS A 124 3.51 6.62 21.01
CA LYS A 124 2.95 5.58 20.15
C LYS A 124 3.35 5.73 18.71
N LEU A 125 3.32 6.94 18.15
CA LEU A 125 3.73 7.23 16.77
C LEU A 125 5.20 6.88 16.51
N SER A 126 6.07 7.14 17.49
CA SER A 126 7.49 6.80 17.37
C SER A 126 7.69 5.29 17.21
N LEU A 127 6.97 4.48 17.99
CA LEU A 127 7.01 3.02 17.90
C LEU A 127 6.37 2.53 16.59
N ALA A 128 5.19 3.04 16.25
CA ALA A 128 4.49 2.68 15.02
C ALA A 128 5.32 2.96 13.77
N VAL A 129 5.84 4.17 13.65
CA VAL A 129 6.62 4.57 12.46
C VAL A 129 7.95 3.81 12.38
N ALA A 130 8.60 3.51 13.51
CA ALA A 130 9.76 2.64 13.52
C ALA A 130 9.42 1.22 13.02
N SER A 131 8.27 0.67 13.45
CA SER A 131 7.76 -0.63 12.98
C SER A 131 7.42 -0.58 11.48
N TYR A 132 6.81 0.49 10.98
CA TYR A 132 6.49 0.65 9.56
C TYR A 132 7.75 0.67 8.69
N VAL A 133 8.76 1.44 9.09
CA VAL A 133 10.05 1.51 8.37
C VAL A 133 10.74 0.15 8.36
N GLN A 134 10.84 -0.51 9.52
CA GLN A 134 11.44 -1.85 9.60
C GLN A 134 10.74 -2.84 8.68
N ASN A 135 9.41 -2.94 8.76
CA ASN A 135 8.66 -3.88 7.94
C ASN A 135 8.69 -3.51 6.44
N TYR A 136 8.72 -2.22 6.10
CA TYR A 136 8.92 -1.79 4.73
C TYR A 136 10.24 -2.31 4.16
N GLU A 137 11.34 -2.14 4.88
CA GLU A 137 12.67 -2.59 4.46
C GLU A 137 12.80 -4.11 4.42
N ASP A 138 12.20 -4.83 5.37
CA ASP A 138 12.34 -6.29 5.51
C ASP A 138 11.36 -7.08 4.63
N GLU A 139 10.21 -6.49 4.27
CA GLU A 139 9.13 -7.18 3.57
C GLU A 139 8.67 -6.44 2.32
N PHE A 140 8.15 -5.21 2.45
CA PHE A 140 7.37 -4.56 1.41
C PHE A 140 8.21 -4.01 0.25
N SER A 141 9.48 -3.70 0.48
CA SER A 141 10.44 -3.29 -0.55
C SER A 141 11.13 -4.47 -1.23
N GLN A 142 10.86 -5.71 -0.79
CA GLN A 142 11.56 -6.89 -1.24
C GLN A 142 10.76 -7.68 -2.28
N GLU A 143 11.46 -8.26 -3.24
CA GLU A 143 10.95 -9.29 -4.13
C GLU A 143 11.29 -10.66 -3.56
N LYS A 144 10.31 -11.55 -3.47
CA LYS A 144 10.48 -12.87 -2.82
C LYS A 144 10.06 -14.01 -3.73
N ASP A 145 10.92 -14.99 -3.89
CA ASP A 145 10.57 -16.31 -4.44
C ASP A 145 10.50 -17.30 -3.28
N TYR A 146 9.30 -17.68 -2.87
CA TYR A 146 9.08 -18.56 -1.72
C TYR A 146 9.38 -20.04 -2.01
N VAL A 147 9.37 -20.45 -3.28
CA VAL A 147 9.42 -21.88 -3.67
C VAL A 147 10.71 -22.25 -4.37
N LYS A 148 11.36 -21.30 -5.03
CA LYS A 148 12.65 -21.45 -5.70
C LYS A 148 12.70 -22.68 -6.63
N VAL A 149 11.73 -22.80 -7.53
CA VAL A 149 11.67 -23.90 -8.51
C VAL A 149 12.76 -23.71 -9.56
N ARG A 150 13.55 -24.75 -9.80
CA ARG A 150 14.58 -24.73 -10.84
C ARG A 150 13.93 -24.64 -12.23
N GLY A 151 14.37 -23.68 -13.04
CA GLY A 151 13.79 -23.42 -14.38
C GLY A 151 12.70 -22.35 -14.39
N GLU A 152 12.26 -21.90 -13.22
CA GLU A 152 11.29 -20.82 -13.06
C GLU A 152 11.73 -19.81 -11.99
N ASP A 153 11.36 -18.55 -12.19
CA ASP A 153 11.30 -17.55 -11.12
C ASP A 153 9.83 -17.29 -10.80
N ASN A 154 9.47 -17.35 -9.52
CA ASN A 154 8.11 -17.11 -9.04
C ASN A 154 8.17 -15.98 -8.02
N ILE A 155 8.23 -14.76 -8.51
CA ILE A 155 8.42 -13.58 -7.71
C ILE A 155 7.08 -13.07 -7.20
N PHE A 156 7.01 -12.86 -5.90
CA PHE A 156 5.96 -12.09 -5.25
C PHE A 156 6.51 -10.74 -4.80
N ARG A 157 5.79 -9.66 -5.11
CA ARG A 157 6.18 -8.31 -4.71
C ARG A 157 4.99 -7.44 -4.35
N TYR A 158 5.29 -6.36 -3.66
CA TYR A 158 4.34 -5.32 -3.32
C TYR A 158 4.60 -4.08 -4.19
N LEU A 159 3.54 -3.53 -4.76
CA LEU A 159 3.57 -2.26 -5.49
C LEU A 159 2.81 -1.21 -4.70
N PRO A 160 3.35 -0.01 -4.48
CA PRO A 160 2.62 1.07 -3.84
C PRO A 160 1.30 1.36 -4.56
N LEU A 161 0.25 1.67 -3.81
CA LEU A 161 -0.93 2.29 -4.38
C LEU A 161 -0.55 3.67 -4.92
N SER A 162 -1.07 4.07 -6.10
CA SER A 162 -0.66 5.33 -6.72
C SER A 162 -1.20 6.54 -5.96
N LYS A 163 -2.48 6.50 -5.62
CA LYS A 163 -3.15 7.59 -4.88
C LYS A 163 -4.19 6.99 -3.93
N ILE A 164 -4.20 7.49 -2.71
CA ILE A 164 -5.17 7.13 -1.67
C ILE A 164 -5.77 8.38 -1.04
N ALA A 165 -6.98 8.25 -0.51
CA ALA A 165 -7.65 9.31 0.22
C ALA A 165 -7.78 8.95 1.70
N LEU A 166 -7.48 9.89 2.59
CA LEU A 166 -7.68 9.77 4.02
C LEU A 166 -8.73 10.80 4.46
N ARG A 167 -9.85 10.34 5.00
CA ARG A 167 -10.85 11.24 5.59
C ARG A 167 -10.60 11.40 7.08
N VAL A 168 -10.46 12.63 7.53
CA VAL A 168 -10.28 13.01 8.93
C VAL A 168 -11.61 13.42 9.51
N SER A 169 -12.03 12.79 10.60
CA SER A 169 -13.29 12.99 11.31
C SER A 169 -13.08 13.49 12.74
N ALA A 170 -14.16 13.91 13.40
CA ALA A 170 -14.10 14.36 14.78
C ALA A 170 -13.72 13.27 15.81
N ARG A 171 -13.78 12.00 15.40
CA ARG A 171 -13.44 10.85 16.26
C ARG A 171 -11.95 10.53 16.25
N ASP A 172 -11.22 11.04 15.26
CA ASP A 172 -9.83 10.64 15.02
C ASP A 172 -8.89 11.32 16.02
N SER A 173 -8.05 10.54 16.64
CA SER A 173 -6.92 11.00 17.43
C SER A 173 -5.77 11.47 16.53
N LEU A 174 -4.77 12.14 17.10
CA LEU A 174 -3.56 12.48 16.35
C LEU A 174 -2.87 11.21 15.84
N PHE A 175 -2.84 10.15 16.65
CA PHE A 175 -2.30 8.85 16.25
C PHE A 175 -3.02 8.31 15.02
N ASP A 176 -4.35 8.29 15.03
CA ASP A 176 -5.13 7.73 13.92
C ASP A 176 -4.80 8.41 12.58
N VAL A 177 -4.59 9.72 12.57
CA VAL A 177 -4.31 10.47 11.34
C VAL A 177 -2.84 10.38 10.94
N VAL A 178 -1.92 10.66 11.88
CA VAL A 178 -0.48 10.74 11.57
C VAL A 178 0.12 9.37 11.28
N ALA A 179 -0.36 8.30 11.91
CA ALA A 179 0.05 6.92 11.59
C ALA A 179 -0.30 6.56 10.14
N ARG A 180 -1.52 6.90 9.68
CA ARG A 180 -1.96 6.71 8.29
C ARG A 180 -1.12 7.50 7.29
N ILE A 181 -0.86 8.77 7.61
CA ILE A 181 0.02 9.62 6.77
C ILE A 181 1.42 9.00 6.71
N ALA A 182 1.99 8.60 7.84
CA ALA A 182 3.33 8.03 7.91
C ALA A 182 3.45 6.74 7.09
N ALA A 183 2.52 5.81 7.27
CA ALA A 183 2.51 4.56 6.52
C ALA A 183 2.40 4.80 5.00
N ALA A 184 1.52 5.70 4.58
CA ALA A 184 1.37 6.09 3.18
C ALA A 184 2.65 6.72 2.61
N LYS A 185 3.34 7.58 3.37
CA LYS A 185 4.58 8.23 2.94
C LYS A 185 5.74 7.24 2.85
N ILE A 186 5.86 6.31 3.80
CA ILE A 186 6.85 5.24 3.76
C ILE A 186 6.60 4.32 2.55
N ALA A 187 5.35 4.02 2.25
CA ALA A 187 4.96 3.24 1.07
C ALA A 187 5.16 3.97 -0.26
N GLY A 188 5.28 5.31 -0.27
CA GLY A 188 5.41 6.11 -1.49
C GLY A 188 4.08 6.47 -2.16
N ASN A 189 2.96 6.41 -1.44
CA ASN A 189 1.66 6.80 -1.98
C ASN A 189 1.51 8.32 -2.07
N VAL A 190 0.71 8.78 -3.03
CA VAL A 190 0.18 10.15 -3.06
C VAL A 190 -1.08 10.22 -2.20
N LEU A 191 -1.14 11.21 -1.31
CA LEU A 191 -2.23 11.38 -0.35
C LEU A 191 -3.17 12.53 -0.71
N HIS A 192 -4.47 12.25 -0.64
CA HIS A 192 -5.50 13.26 -0.52
C HIS A 192 -6.06 13.22 0.91
N VAL A 193 -5.61 14.14 1.77
CA VAL A 193 -6.09 14.27 3.15
C VAL A 193 -7.27 15.23 3.16
N SER A 194 -8.45 14.69 3.38
CA SER A 194 -9.72 15.38 3.41
C SER A 194 -10.18 15.54 4.85
N ILE A 195 -10.37 16.78 5.29
CA ILE A 195 -10.89 17.13 6.62
C ILE A 195 -12.34 17.54 6.48
N ASP A 196 -13.22 17.07 7.37
CA ASP A 196 -14.61 17.53 7.38
C ASP A 196 -14.68 19.05 7.45
N ALA A 197 -15.56 19.65 6.63
CA ALA A 197 -15.61 21.10 6.43
C ALA A 197 -15.83 21.88 7.72
N GLY A 198 -16.62 21.33 8.65
CA GLY A 198 -16.94 21.96 9.94
C GLY A 198 -16.02 21.57 11.09
N LEU A 199 -15.01 20.74 10.83
CA LEU A 199 -14.17 20.19 11.90
C LEU A 199 -13.07 21.17 12.31
N GLU A 200 -13.13 21.59 13.57
CA GLU A 200 -12.09 22.37 14.24
C GLU A 200 -11.71 21.72 15.56
N ASN A 201 -10.49 21.26 15.68
CA ASN A 201 -9.92 20.69 16.91
C ASN A 201 -8.38 20.78 16.86
N SER A 202 -7.75 20.35 17.97
CA SER A 202 -6.28 20.38 18.10
C SER A 202 -5.55 19.50 17.10
N VAL A 203 -6.16 18.38 16.65
CA VAL A 203 -5.57 17.51 15.61
C VAL A 203 -5.50 18.24 14.28
N VAL A 204 -6.59 18.90 13.86
CA VAL A 204 -6.64 19.68 12.64
C VAL A 204 -5.64 20.85 12.68
N SER A 205 -5.55 21.56 13.80
CA SER A 205 -4.55 22.63 13.98
C SER A 205 -3.14 22.09 13.81
N PHE A 206 -2.82 20.98 14.47
CA PHE A 206 -1.51 20.33 14.35
C PHE A 206 -1.17 19.93 12.92
N LEU A 207 -2.13 19.38 12.15
CA LEU A 207 -1.93 18.99 10.76
C LEU A 207 -1.56 20.18 9.88
N TYR A 208 -2.25 21.32 10.03
CA TYR A 208 -1.94 22.53 9.26
C TYR A 208 -0.60 23.16 9.66
N GLU A 209 -0.30 23.23 10.96
CA GLU A 209 0.98 23.75 11.49
C GLU A 209 2.19 22.92 11.02
N ASN A 210 2.00 21.63 10.82
CA ASN A 210 3.08 20.70 10.47
C ASN A 210 2.97 20.11 9.05
N LYS A 211 2.16 20.71 8.19
CA LYS A 211 1.88 20.23 6.84
C LYS A 211 3.14 19.92 6.04
N GLU A 212 4.14 20.79 6.08
CA GLU A 212 5.40 20.65 5.33
C GLU A 212 6.25 19.44 5.77
N HIS A 213 6.05 18.96 7.01
CA HIS A 213 6.74 17.79 7.54
C HIS A 213 5.98 16.50 7.29
N LEU A 214 4.66 16.57 7.18
CA LEU A 214 3.77 15.44 7.03
C LEU A 214 3.52 15.07 5.57
N LEU A 215 3.48 16.05 4.67
CA LEU A 215 3.04 15.89 3.29
C LEU A 215 4.11 16.30 2.28
N HIS A 216 4.08 15.68 1.11
CA HIS A 216 4.92 16.02 -0.02
C HIS A 216 4.19 16.94 -1.01
N VAL A 217 4.91 17.44 -2.01
CA VAL A 217 4.40 18.42 -2.98
C VAL A 217 3.16 17.94 -3.76
N ASN A 218 3.04 16.64 -3.97
CA ASN A 218 1.91 16.05 -4.71
C ASN A 218 0.72 15.68 -3.81
N ASP A 219 0.86 15.83 -2.50
CA ASP A 219 -0.20 15.55 -1.54
C ASP A 219 -1.09 16.77 -1.34
N THR A 220 -2.32 16.52 -0.92
CA THR A 220 -3.27 17.60 -0.60
C THR A 220 -3.77 17.47 0.82
N LEU A 221 -3.96 18.63 1.48
CA LEU A 221 -4.65 18.75 2.75
C LEU A 221 -5.72 19.82 2.60
N VAL A 222 -6.99 19.42 2.63
CA VAL A 222 -8.11 20.31 2.33
C VAL A 222 -9.26 20.09 3.31
N ARG A 223 -10.04 21.15 3.56
CA ARG A 223 -11.34 21.06 4.22
C ARG A 223 -12.43 21.02 3.17
N GLU A 224 -13.28 20.02 3.22
CA GLU A 224 -14.31 19.84 2.21
C GLU A 224 -15.51 19.04 2.75
N SER A 225 -16.68 19.21 2.10
CA SER A 225 -17.85 18.40 2.42
C SER A 225 -17.70 16.96 1.89
N GLU A 226 -18.59 16.06 2.31
CA GLU A 226 -18.61 14.70 1.80
C GLU A 226 -18.87 14.61 0.29
N GLU A 227 -19.68 15.53 -0.25
CA GLU A 227 -20.00 15.59 -1.67
C GLU A 227 -18.78 15.98 -2.51
N VAL A 228 -17.95 16.90 -2.01
CA VAL A 228 -16.70 17.29 -2.68
C VAL A 228 -15.68 16.18 -2.54
N PHE A 229 -15.54 15.59 -1.35
CA PHE A 229 -14.66 14.43 -1.11
C PHE A 229 -14.98 13.27 -2.03
N ALA A 230 -16.27 12.95 -2.24
CA ALA A 230 -16.68 11.86 -3.11
C ALA A 230 -16.27 12.01 -4.58
N GLN A 231 -15.97 13.23 -5.03
CA GLN A 231 -15.51 13.48 -6.40
C GLN A 231 -14.15 12.84 -6.70
N CYS A 232 -13.34 12.61 -5.68
CA CYS A 232 -12.04 11.96 -5.87
C CYS A 232 -12.11 10.42 -5.95
N PHE A 233 -13.25 9.77 -5.61
CA PHE A 233 -13.32 8.32 -5.45
C PHE A 233 -12.97 7.54 -6.72
N GLY A 234 -13.32 8.05 -7.89
CA GLY A 234 -12.93 7.43 -9.16
C GLY A 234 -11.44 7.57 -9.51
N SER A 235 -10.69 8.41 -8.79
CA SER A 235 -9.27 8.70 -9.05
C SER A 235 -8.33 8.17 -7.97
N VAL A 236 -8.86 7.64 -6.86
CA VAL A 236 -8.07 7.01 -5.79
C VAL A 236 -8.27 5.50 -5.78
N GLN A 237 -7.26 4.78 -5.38
CA GLN A 237 -7.32 3.31 -5.32
C GLN A 237 -7.91 2.80 -4.00
N LYS A 238 -7.90 3.64 -2.97
CA LYS A 238 -8.43 3.29 -1.65
C LYS A 238 -8.81 4.56 -0.87
N ILE A 239 -9.83 4.41 -0.04
CA ILE A 239 -10.25 5.43 0.92
C ILE A 239 -9.97 4.89 2.32
N LEU A 240 -9.39 5.71 3.20
CA LEU A 240 -9.05 5.35 4.57
C LEU A 240 -9.91 6.14 5.55
N TYR A 241 -10.51 5.43 6.47
CA TYR A 241 -11.16 5.94 7.68
C TYR A 241 -10.58 5.21 8.90
N ALA A 242 -10.40 5.90 10.02
CA ALA A 242 -9.99 5.25 11.26
C ALA A 242 -11.19 4.67 12.04
N HIS A 243 -12.38 5.21 11.80
CA HIS A 243 -13.60 4.82 12.51
C HIS A 243 -14.74 4.55 11.54
N LYS A 244 -15.26 3.33 11.53
CA LYS A 244 -16.38 2.93 10.64
C LYS A 244 -17.67 3.74 10.90
N GLU A 245 -17.85 4.22 12.12
CA GLU A 245 -18.99 5.03 12.54
C GLU A 245 -18.94 6.47 11.98
N ALA A 246 -17.82 6.89 11.43
CA ALA A 246 -17.65 8.17 10.74
C ALA A 246 -18.03 8.12 9.25
N ILE A 247 -18.38 6.95 8.73
CA ILE A 247 -18.67 6.75 7.31
C ILE A 247 -20.18 6.82 7.10
N SER A 248 -20.64 7.82 6.38
CA SER A 248 -22.06 7.97 6.05
C SER A 248 -22.52 6.97 4.99
N GLU A 249 -23.83 6.75 4.91
CA GLU A 249 -24.43 5.97 3.82
C GLU A 249 -24.13 6.56 2.44
N TYR A 250 -24.06 7.90 2.36
CA TYR A 250 -23.70 8.60 1.12
C TYR A 250 -22.28 8.20 0.66
N VAL A 251 -21.30 8.21 1.55
CA VAL A 251 -19.92 7.82 1.24
C VAL A 251 -19.87 6.35 0.78
N TYR A 252 -20.57 5.45 1.45
CA TYR A 252 -20.66 4.04 1.02
C TYR A 252 -21.26 3.91 -0.38
N ALA A 253 -22.34 4.62 -0.66
CA ALA A 253 -23.01 4.58 -1.97
C ALA A 253 -22.08 5.11 -3.09
N GLN A 254 -21.39 6.22 -2.84
CA GLN A 254 -20.45 6.77 -3.83
C GLN A 254 -19.22 5.87 -4.02
N ALA A 255 -18.64 5.32 -2.95
CA ALA A 255 -17.52 4.39 -3.05
C ALA A 255 -17.90 3.12 -3.85
N ALA A 256 -19.11 2.59 -3.62
CA ALA A 256 -19.64 1.46 -4.38
C ALA A 256 -19.81 1.80 -5.88
N ARG A 257 -20.29 3.00 -6.21
CA ARG A 257 -20.44 3.46 -7.59
C ARG A 257 -19.12 3.45 -8.37
N PHE A 258 -18.02 3.79 -7.70
CA PHE A 258 -16.68 3.80 -8.31
C PHE A 258 -15.91 2.50 -8.07
N ALA A 259 -16.49 1.53 -7.38
CA ALA A 259 -15.85 0.29 -6.94
C ALA A 259 -14.56 0.55 -6.12
N THR A 260 -14.54 1.65 -5.35
CA THR A 260 -13.38 2.04 -4.54
C THR A 260 -13.52 1.46 -3.14
N PHE A 261 -12.50 0.73 -2.70
CA PHE A 261 -12.50 0.08 -1.39
C PHE A 261 -12.31 1.09 -0.26
N ILE A 262 -13.12 0.98 0.80
CA ILE A 262 -12.97 1.74 2.03
C ILE A 262 -12.33 0.85 3.09
N GLU A 263 -11.11 1.20 3.51
CA GLU A 263 -10.49 0.68 4.73
C GLU A 263 -11.03 1.47 5.93
N ARG A 264 -11.54 0.76 6.93
CA ARG A 264 -12.32 1.34 8.04
C ARG A 264 -11.90 0.85 9.42
N SER A 265 -10.74 0.21 9.50
CA SER A 265 -10.14 -0.17 10.77
C SER A 265 -9.29 0.99 11.34
N ARG A 266 -9.05 0.98 12.63
CA ARG A 266 -8.07 1.88 13.23
C ARG A 266 -6.65 1.49 12.77
N PRO A 267 -5.74 2.46 12.60
CA PRO A 267 -4.35 2.15 12.28
C PRO A 267 -3.67 1.39 13.42
N LEU A 268 -2.83 0.45 13.06
CA LEU A 268 -2.07 -0.38 13.98
C LEU A 268 -0.63 0.16 14.12
N MET A 269 -0.04 0.00 15.31
CA MET A 269 1.40 0.21 15.50
C MET A 269 2.22 -0.90 14.83
N GLU A 270 1.64 -2.11 14.68
CA GLU A 270 2.30 -3.24 14.04
C GLU A 270 2.42 -3.04 12.53
N GLY A 271 3.64 -2.71 12.08
CA GLY A 271 3.90 -2.35 10.68
C GLY A 271 3.65 -3.47 9.69
N ARG A 272 3.82 -4.74 10.07
CA ARG A 272 3.57 -5.85 9.15
C ARG A 272 2.11 -5.93 8.69
N LEU A 273 1.18 -5.54 9.55
CA LEU A 273 -0.25 -5.52 9.25
C LEU A 273 -0.69 -4.17 8.67
N GLU A 274 -0.28 -3.05 9.30
CA GLU A 274 -0.67 -1.72 8.85
C GLU A 274 -0.22 -1.44 7.41
N MET A 275 1.03 -1.73 7.08
CA MET A 275 1.59 -1.45 5.76
C MET A 275 0.88 -2.19 4.62
N LEU A 276 0.18 -3.29 4.89
CA LEU A 276 -0.64 -3.97 3.89
C LEU A 276 -1.69 -3.06 3.25
N HIS A 277 -2.19 -2.05 3.94
CA HIS A 277 -3.23 -1.17 3.42
C HIS A 277 -2.75 -0.23 2.31
N TYR A 278 -1.43 -0.07 2.13
CA TYR A 278 -0.80 0.91 1.23
C TYR A 278 -0.21 0.29 -0.03
N PHE A 279 -0.31 -1.02 -0.17
CA PHE A 279 0.24 -1.78 -1.29
C PHE A 279 -0.81 -2.66 -1.97
N GLN A 280 -0.56 -2.93 -3.24
CA GLN A 280 -1.17 -4.01 -4.00
C GLN A 280 -0.14 -5.11 -4.25
N GLU A 281 -0.61 -6.35 -4.30
CA GLU A 281 0.23 -7.52 -4.47
C GLU A 281 0.36 -7.89 -5.95
N GLN A 282 1.56 -8.26 -6.38
CA GLN A 282 1.83 -8.73 -7.73
C GLN A 282 2.63 -10.02 -7.71
N SER A 283 2.22 -10.97 -8.58
CA SER A 283 2.95 -12.21 -8.82
C SER A 283 3.54 -12.19 -10.22
N ILE A 284 4.80 -12.59 -10.36
CA ILE A 284 5.49 -12.68 -11.65
C ILE A 284 6.05 -14.09 -11.76
N SER A 285 5.66 -14.80 -12.81
CA SER A 285 6.18 -16.14 -13.08
C SER A 285 6.91 -16.14 -14.42
N HIS A 286 8.19 -16.45 -14.39
CA HIS A 286 9.07 -16.44 -15.54
C HIS A 286 9.66 -17.84 -15.75
N SER A 287 9.31 -18.49 -16.86
CA SER A 287 9.97 -19.73 -17.29
C SER A 287 11.22 -19.39 -18.09
N TYR A 288 12.38 -19.67 -17.53
CA TYR A 288 13.67 -19.43 -18.18
C TYR A 288 14.32 -20.69 -18.76
N HIS A 289 13.73 -21.87 -18.53
CA HIS A 289 14.17 -23.09 -19.19
C HIS A 289 13.57 -23.25 -20.58
N ARG A 290 14.33 -23.84 -21.50
CA ARG A 290 13.86 -24.23 -22.82
C ARG A 290 14.12 -25.69 -23.05
N TYR A 291 13.05 -26.46 -23.25
CA TYR A 291 13.15 -27.93 -23.45
C TYR A 291 14.06 -28.60 -22.41
N GLY A 292 14.01 -28.15 -21.14
CA GLY A 292 14.87 -28.63 -20.05
C GLY A 292 16.25 -27.98 -19.97
N ASN A 293 16.65 -27.16 -20.96
CA ASN A 293 17.91 -26.42 -20.94
C ASN A 293 17.74 -25.09 -20.19
N ILE A 294 18.47 -24.89 -19.11
CA ILE A 294 18.46 -23.68 -18.28
C ILE A 294 19.60 -22.70 -18.61
N GLY A 295 20.39 -23.00 -19.66
CA GLY A 295 21.42 -22.11 -20.19
C GLY A 295 22.45 -21.67 -19.15
N ALA A 296 22.81 -20.39 -19.17
CA ALA A 296 23.77 -19.81 -18.22
C ALA A 296 23.35 -19.93 -16.76
N ARG A 297 22.06 -20.10 -16.46
CA ARG A 297 21.50 -20.25 -15.10
C ARG A 297 21.56 -21.69 -14.57
N ALA A 298 22.22 -22.61 -15.29
CA ALA A 298 22.39 -24.02 -14.85
C ALA A 298 23.11 -24.13 -13.49
N LEU A 299 23.96 -23.16 -13.15
CA LEU A 299 24.75 -23.13 -11.92
C LEU A 299 24.10 -22.32 -10.79
N ASP A 300 22.94 -21.70 -11.03
CA ASP A 300 22.22 -20.95 -10.00
C ASP A 300 21.85 -21.90 -8.85
N LYS A 301 22.25 -21.51 -7.62
CA LYS A 301 21.83 -22.19 -6.41
C LYS A 301 20.45 -21.65 -6.02
N LYS A 302 19.42 -22.43 -6.21
CA LYS A 302 18.08 -22.15 -5.74
C LYS A 302 17.73 -23.00 -4.53
#